data_fb4b746d350b24ee0bdaeefa3147fe71
#
_entry.id   fb4b746d350b24ee0bdaeefa3147fe71
#
_cell.length_a   1.000
_cell.length_b   1.000
_cell.length_c   1.000
_cell.angle_alpha   90.00
_cell.angle_beta   90.00
_cell.angle_gamma   90.00
#
_symmetry.space_group_name_H-M   'P 1'
#
loop_
_entity.id
_entity.type
_entity.pdbx_description
1 polymer ?
#
loop_
_entity_poly.entity_id
_entity_poly.type
_entity_poly.pdbx_seq_one_letter_code
_entity_poly.pdbx_strand_id
1 'polypeptide(L)'
;MGIPLLPCKMPRGVPRIPLDLLDVNATQQAAQLRAIAQDLCANPDFALRPLWLGACAESGAWCRLRHRQVPGAIHSAWSRLQARWVELLELAHGPIESQATLLHSGALPLGAGQAIAWCEMARGLLLHWVQLDDQHRVQDYRVLAPTEWNFHPDGALAQALTQLHPTDVAAACCLASAYDPCVQCSVNNQEICHA
;
A
#
# COMPACT_ATOMS: atom_id res chain seq x y z
N MET A 1 10.43 -15.84 7.70
CA MET A 1 11.52 -15.30 6.87
C MET A 1 11.62 -13.83 7.19
N GLY A 2 12.74 -13.36 7.79
CA GLY A 2 12.96 -11.93 8.04
C GLY A 2 13.28 -11.25 6.71
N ILE A 3 12.62 -10.12 6.41
CA ILE A 3 12.98 -9.27 5.29
C ILE A 3 14.19 -8.46 5.74
N PRO A 4 15.39 -8.63 5.15
CA PRO A 4 16.52 -7.80 5.49
C PRO A 4 16.25 -6.38 5.00
N LEU A 5 16.11 -5.44 5.92
CA LEU A 5 16.16 -4.02 5.61
C LEU A 5 17.61 -3.66 5.29
N LEU A 6 18.00 -3.81 4.01
CA LEU A 6 19.28 -3.31 3.54
C LEU A 6 19.29 -1.79 3.62
N PRO A 7 20.38 -1.15 4.06
CA PRO A 7 20.53 0.29 3.95
C PRO A 7 20.63 0.64 2.45
N CYS A 8 19.48 0.95 1.85
CA CYS A 8 19.44 1.47 0.51
C CYS A 8 19.89 2.93 0.57
N LYS A 9 21.02 3.26 -0.10
CA LYS A 9 21.32 4.65 -0.43
C LYS A 9 20.25 5.12 -1.39
N MET A 10 19.25 5.79 -0.85
CA MET A 10 18.11 6.30 -1.60
C MET A 10 18.59 7.26 -2.68
N PRO A 11 18.22 7.05 -3.95
CA PRO A 11 18.23 8.15 -4.89
C PRO A 11 17.31 9.24 -4.31
N ARG A 12 17.87 10.43 -4.09
CA ARG A 12 17.08 11.58 -3.67
C ARG A 12 16.04 11.82 -4.76
N GLY A 13 14.76 11.58 -4.44
CA GLY A 13 13.71 12.12 -5.26
C GLY A 13 12.65 11.22 -5.86
N VAL A 14 12.46 9.98 -5.42
CA VAL A 14 11.24 9.26 -5.80
C VAL A 14 10.07 9.87 -5.03
N PRO A 15 9.11 10.54 -5.69
CA PRO A 15 7.98 11.13 -5.00
C PRO A 15 7.13 10.03 -4.37
N ARG A 16 6.51 10.33 -3.24
CA ARG A 16 5.57 9.46 -2.56
C ARG A 16 4.17 10.02 -2.75
N ILE A 17 3.27 9.19 -3.21
CA ILE A 17 1.88 9.56 -3.45
C ILE A 17 0.93 8.65 -2.67
N PRO A 18 -0.19 9.15 -2.17
CA PRO A 18 -1.25 8.30 -1.65
C PRO A 18 -1.91 7.53 -2.79
N LEU A 19 -2.08 6.22 -2.61
CA LEU A 19 -2.85 5.38 -3.50
C LEU A 19 -4.27 5.28 -2.94
N ASP A 20 -5.18 5.99 -3.56
CA ASP A 20 -6.57 6.08 -3.13
C ASP A 20 -7.47 6.09 -4.37
N LEU A 21 -8.13 4.96 -4.63
CA LEU A 21 -9.05 4.82 -5.75
C LEU A 21 -10.45 5.42 -5.46
N LEU A 22 -10.71 5.85 -4.22
CA LEU A 22 -11.99 6.41 -3.81
C LEU A 22 -12.11 7.90 -4.14
N ASP A 23 -10.99 8.62 -4.18
CA ASP A 23 -10.94 10.07 -4.43
C ASP A 23 -11.12 10.46 -5.91
N VAL A 24 -11.44 9.50 -6.75
CA VAL A 24 -11.57 9.71 -8.19
C VAL A 24 -12.94 9.25 -8.68
N ASN A 25 -13.43 9.87 -9.75
CA ASN A 25 -14.67 9.40 -10.36
C ASN A 25 -14.51 8.02 -11.02
N ALA A 26 -15.63 7.33 -11.30
CA ALA A 26 -15.63 5.98 -11.83
C ALA A 26 -14.81 5.81 -13.12
N THR A 27 -14.78 6.82 -13.99
CA THR A 27 -14.00 6.79 -15.24
C THR A 27 -12.49 6.82 -14.94
N GLN A 28 -12.08 7.69 -14.04
CA GLN A 28 -10.67 7.80 -13.62
C GLN A 28 -10.24 6.55 -12.87
N GLN A 29 -11.08 6.00 -11.98
CA GLN A 29 -10.82 4.75 -11.29
C GLN A 29 -10.61 3.60 -12.27
N ALA A 30 -11.49 3.45 -13.26
CA ALA A 30 -11.36 2.43 -14.30
C ALA A 30 -10.07 2.61 -15.12
N ALA A 31 -9.67 3.82 -15.43
CA ALA A 31 -8.43 4.12 -16.14
C ALA A 31 -7.20 3.73 -15.31
N GLN A 32 -7.20 4.05 -14.01
CA GLN A 32 -6.13 3.69 -13.08
C GLN A 32 -6.01 2.17 -12.92
N LEU A 33 -7.13 1.47 -12.75
CA LEU A 33 -7.14 0.00 -12.64
C LEU A 33 -6.62 -0.67 -13.92
N ARG A 34 -6.96 -0.14 -15.10
CA ARG A 34 -6.42 -0.64 -16.38
C ARG A 34 -4.92 -0.43 -16.47
N ALA A 35 -4.41 0.72 -16.05
CA ALA A 35 -2.97 0.99 -16.03
C ALA A 35 -2.23 0.02 -15.10
N ILE A 36 -2.72 -0.20 -13.87
CA ILE A 36 -2.15 -1.18 -12.94
C ILE A 36 -2.18 -2.60 -13.52
N ALA A 37 -3.28 -2.98 -14.17
CA ALA A 37 -3.39 -4.28 -14.81
C ALA A 37 -2.39 -4.45 -15.96
N GLN A 38 -2.14 -3.41 -16.75
CA GLN A 38 -1.12 -3.41 -17.80
C GLN A 38 0.28 -3.59 -17.21
N ASP A 39 0.62 -2.88 -16.13
CA ASP A 39 1.90 -3.02 -15.45
C ASP A 39 2.05 -4.43 -14.85
N LEU A 40 1.01 -4.96 -14.23
CA LEU A 40 0.99 -6.35 -13.73
C LEU A 40 1.22 -7.37 -14.85
N CYS A 41 0.63 -7.17 -16.03
CA CYS A 41 0.84 -8.05 -17.19
C CYS A 41 2.25 -7.94 -17.76
N ALA A 42 2.75 -6.71 -17.93
CA ALA A 42 3.99 -6.45 -18.64
C ALA A 42 5.23 -6.77 -17.81
N ASN A 43 5.15 -6.62 -16.48
CA ASN A 43 6.29 -6.76 -15.58
C ASN A 43 5.95 -7.72 -14.42
N PRO A 44 6.53 -8.94 -14.41
CA PRO A 44 6.35 -9.88 -13.29
C PRO A 44 6.79 -9.33 -11.94
N ASP A 45 7.78 -8.44 -11.90
CA ASP A 45 8.33 -7.86 -10.67
C ASP A 45 7.46 -6.71 -10.13
N PHE A 46 6.52 -6.20 -10.93
CA PHE A 46 5.65 -5.11 -10.51
C PHE A 46 4.83 -5.49 -9.27
N ALA A 47 4.38 -6.73 -9.15
CA ALA A 47 3.65 -7.20 -7.98
C ALA A 47 4.48 -7.19 -6.69
N LEU A 48 5.82 -7.25 -6.80
CA LEU A 48 6.74 -7.24 -5.65
C LEU A 48 7.30 -5.85 -5.34
N ARG A 49 7.38 -4.99 -6.34
CA ARG A 49 7.94 -3.62 -6.23
C ARG A 49 7.12 -2.64 -7.07
N PRO A 50 5.88 -2.39 -6.65
CA PRO A 50 4.98 -1.55 -7.43
C PRO A 50 5.39 -0.09 -7.40
N LEU A 51 5.34 0.56 -8.57
CA LEU A 51 5.44 2.00 -8.70
C LEU A 51 4.16 2.53 -9.36
N TRP A 52 3.54 3.51 -8.76
CA TRP A 52 2.37 4.17 -9.31
C TRP A 52 2.77 5.50 -9.94
N LEU A 53 2.59 5.63 -11.25
CA LEU A 53 3.02 6.82 -12.01
C LEU A 53 4.50 7.18 -11.78
N GLY A 54 5.36 6.17 -11.65
CA GLY A 54 6.79 6.36 -11.38
C GLY A 54 7.12 6.75 -9.94
N ALA A 55 6.16 6.69 -9.02
CA ALA A 55 6.33 7.02 -7.61
C ALA A 55 6.01 5.84 -6.70
N CYS A 56 6.62 5.79 -5.52
CA CYS A 56 6.22 4.87 -4.47
C CYS A 56 4.88 5.32 -3.89
N ALA A 57 3.89 4.45 -3.89
CA ALA A 57 2.59 4.74 -3.32
C ALA A 57 2.50 4.28 -1.86
N GLU A 58 1.69 4.97 -1.07
CA GLU A 58 1.25 4.53 0.24
C GLU A 58 -0.26 4.27 0.18
N SER A 59 -0.72 3.20 0.83
CA SER A 59 -2.12 2.78 0.85
C SER A 59 -2.58 2.51 2.28
N GLY A 60 -3.87 2.67 2.57
CA GLY A 60 -4.47 2.36 3.87
C GLY A 60 -5.28 3.51 4.47
N ALA A 61 -5.73 3.31 5.71
CA ALA A 61 -6.62 4.24 6.42
C ALA A 61 -6.07 5.68 6.46
N TRP A 62 -4.75 5.84 6.64
CA TRP A 62 -4.15 7.17 6.64
C TRP A 62 -4.31 7.88 5.30
N CYS A 63 -4.16 7.18 4.18
CA CYS A 63 -4.35 7.75 2.85
C CYS A 63 -5.80 8.18 2.61
N ARG A 64 -6.76 7.37 3.01
CA ARG A 64 -8.19 7.66 2.88
C ARG A 64 -8.65 8.83 3.74
N LEU A 65 -8.06 8.98 4.93
CA LEU A 65 -8.43 10.02 5.90
C LEU A 65 -7.50 11.25 5.89
N ARG A 66 -6.52 11.30 4.98
CA ARG A 66 -5.49 12.38 4.96
C ARG A 66 -6.08 13.79 4.86
N HIS A 67 -7.22 13.95 4.19
CA HIS A 67 -7.89 15.25 4.07
C HIS A 67 -8.51 15.75 5.37
N ARG A 68 -8.71 14.86 6.34
CA ARG A 68 -9.27 15.17 7.66
C ARG A 68 -8.19 15.36 8.73
N GLN A 69 -6.91 15.20 8.36
CA GLN A 69 -5.80 15.26 9.31
C GLN A 69 -5.18 16.65 9.39
N VAL A 70 -4.67 16.98 10.57
CA VAL A 70 -3.98 18.26 10.81
C VAL A 70 -2.68 18.29 9.99
N PRO A 71 -2.41 19.35 9.21
CA PRO A 71 -1.14 19.54 8.51
C PRO A 71 0.04 19.47 9.48
N GLY A 72 1.06 18.70 9.15
CA GLY A 72 2.32 18.58 9.94
C GLY A 72 2.54 17.24 10.65
N ALA A 73 1.51 16.41 10.83
CA ALA A 73 1.64 15.10 11.49
C ALA A 73 1.97 13.95 10.51
N ILE A 74 2.62 14.23 9.40
CA ILE A 74 2.52 13.47 8.14
C ILE A 74 3.19 12.08 8.20
N HIS A 75 4.14 11.80 9.08
CA HIS A 75 4.96 10.58 8.96
C HIS A 75 5.16 9.80 10.26
N SER A 76 4.32 10.02 11.26
CA SER A 76 4.47 9.32 12.53
C SER A 76 3.68 8.00 12.56
N ALA A 77 4.14 7.06 13.39
CA ALA A 77 3.38 5.85 13.71
C ALA A 77 2.00 6.20 14.28
N TRP A 78 1.94 7.25 15.09
CA TRP A 78 0.71 7.72 15.73
C TRP A 78 -0.35 8.14 14.71
N SER A 79 0.01 8.91 13.68
CA SER A 79 -0.96 9.35 12.65
C SER A 79 -1.62 8.17 11.91
N ARG A 80 -0.88 7.09 11.68
CA ARG A 80 -1.41 5.88 11.04
C ARG A 80 -2.30 5.07 11.96
N LEU A 81 -1.88 4.90 13.21
CA LEU A 81 -2.72 4.23 14.22
C LEU A 81 -4.01 5.01 14.48
N GLN A 82 -3.92 6.34 14.59
CA GLN A 82 -5.07 7.21 14.75
C GLN A 82 -6.03 7.12 13.57
N ALA A 83 -5.53 7.14 12.34
CA ALA A 83 -6.37 7.00 11.16
C ALA A 83 -7.13 5.66 11.15
N ARG A 84 -6.47 4.56 11.48
CA ARG A 84 -7.13 3.24 11.59
C ARG A 84 -8.17 3.20 12.71
N TRP A 85 -7.88 3.85 13.83
CA TRP A 85 -8.84 3.95 14.93
C TRP A 85 -10.06 4.76 14.55
N VAL A 86 -9.88 5.91 13.89
CA VAL A 86 -10.98 6.74 13.39
C VAL A 86 -11.83 5.96 12.39
N GLU A 87 -11.21 5.30 11.41
CA GLU A 87 -11.90 4.48 10.43
C GLU A 87 -12.71 3.35 11.09
N LEU A 88 -12.14 2.66 12.07
CA LEU A 88 -12.84 1.64 12.85
C LEU A 88 -14.08 2.19 13.57
N LEU A 89 -13.95 3.36 14.20
CA LEU A 89 -15.07 4.00 14.88
C LEU A 89 -16.15 4.44 13.88
N GLU A 90 -15.79 4.97 12.73
CA GLU A 90 -16.73 5.33 11.67
C GLU A 90 -17.44 4.09 11.11
N LEU A 91 -16.75 2.97 10.96
CA LEU A 91 -17.35 1.71 10.54
C LEU A 91 -18.30 1.14 11.62
N ALA A 92 -17.98 1.32 12.90
CA ALA A 92 -18.77 0.77 13.99
C ALA A 92 -20.01 1.62 14.33
N HIS A 93 -19.93 2.93 14.19
CA HIS A 93 -20.92 3.89 14.68
C HIS A 93 -21.39 4.92 13.66
N GLY A 94 -20.73 4.98 12.48
CA GLY A 94 -21.07 5.93 11.44
C GLY A 94 -22.38 5.61 10.73
N PRO A 95 -22.98 6.58 10.04
CA PRO A 95 -24.10 6.34 9.13
C PRO A 95 -23.73 5.31 8.05
N ILE A 96 -24.72 4.55 7.56
CA ILE A 96 -24.51 3.52 6.53
C ILE A 96 -23.84 4.09 5.27
N GLU A 97 -24.18 5.32 4.89
CA GLU A 97 -23.61 6.01 3.75
C GLU A 97 -22.08 6.26 3.93
N SER A 98 -21.66 6.58 5.15
CA SER A 98 -20.24 6.74 5.48
C SER A 98 -19.49 5.41 5.49
N GLN A 99 -20.14 4.34 5.95
CA GLN A 99 -19.56 2.99 5.93
C GLN A 99 -19.32 2.50 4.51
N ALA A 100 -20.25 2.76 3.60
CA ALA A 100 -20.12 2.38 2.18
C ALA A 100 -18.94 3.07 1.48
N THR A 101 -18.52 4.26 1.94
CA THR A 101 -17.36 4.96 1.39
C THR A 101 -16.02 4.46 1.93
N LEU A 102 -16.02 3.79 3.08
CA LEU A 102 -14.81 3.26 3.72
C LEU A 102 -14.52 1.81 3.29
N LEU A 103 -15.56 1.03 2.99
CA LEU A 103 -15.47 -0.36 2.54
C LEU A 103 -15.72 -0.43 1.03
N HIS A 104 -14.72 -0.05 0.26
CA HIS A 104 -14.82 -0.03 -1.20
C HIS A 104 -14.19 -1.27 -1.82
N SER A 105 -14.97 -1.96 -2.65
CA SER A 105 -14.51 -3.09 -3.44
C SER A 105 -15.22 -3.15 -4.77
N GLY A 106 -14.62 -3.83 -5.73
CA GLY A 106 -15.23 -4.01 -7.04
C GLY A 106 -14.40 -4.85 -7.96
N ALA A 107 -14.87 -4.98 -9.19
CA ALA A 107 -14.17 -5.68 -10.25
C ALA A 107 -14.39 -4.97 -11.59
N LEU A 108 -13.39 -5.03 -12.45
CA LEU A 108 -13.42 -4.45 -13.79
C LEU A 108 -13.01 -5.51 -14.80
N PRO A 109 -13.88 -5.87 -15.76
CA PRO A 109 -13.49 -6.68 -16.90
C PRO A 109 -12.56 -5.86 -17.82
N LEU A 110 -11.47 -6.48 -18.26
CA LEU A 110 -10.46 -5.87 -19.12
C LEU A 110 -10.58 -6.33 -20.58
N GLY A 111 -11.37 -7.37 -20.84
CA GLY A 111 -11.49 -8.03 -22.14
C GLY A 111 -10.49 -9.18 -22.29
N ALA A 112 -10.62 -9.97 -23.36
CA ALA A 112 -9.73 -11.09 -23.71
C ALA A 112 -9.47 -12.06 -22.54
N GLY A 113 -10.49 -12.39 -21.76
CA GLY A 113 -10.38 -13.29 -20.60
C GLY A 113 -9.70 -12.68 -19.37
N GLN A 114 -9.45 -11.36 -19.35
CA GLN A 114 -8.81 -10.70 -18.24
C GLN A 114 -9.79 -9.92 -17.37
N ALA A 115 -9.49 -9.85 -16.08
CA ALA A 115 -10.19 -9.00 -15.11
C ALA A 115 -9.25 -8.54 -14.01
N ILE A 116 -9.59 -7.40 -13.39
CA ILE A 116 -8.97 -6.93 -12.14
C ILE A 116 -10.06 -6.68 -11.11
N ALA A 117 -9.83 -7.13 -9.89
CA ALA A 117 -10.68 -6.87 -8.74
C ALA A 117 -9.88 -6.14 -7.66
N TRP A 118 -10.56 -5.36 -6.85
CA TRP A 118 -9.93 -4.62 -5.76
C TRP A 118 -10.78 -4.64 -4.51
N CYS A 119 -10.13 -4.48 -3.38
CA CYS A 119 -10.77 -4.27 -2.08
C CYS A 119 -9.91 -3.33 -1.25
N GLU A 120 -10.51 -2.24 -0.78
CA GLU A 120 -9.91 -1.41 0.25
C GLU A 120 -10.06 -2.11 1.61
N MET A 121 -8.94 -2.34 2.25
CA MET A 121 -8.84 -3.04 3.53
C MET A 121 -8.24 -2.14 4.60
N ALA A 122 -8.29 -2.55 5.87
CA ALA A 122 -7.64 -1.84 6.97
C ALA A 122 -6.15 -1.57 6.70
N ARG A 123 -5.46 -2.50 6.00
CA ARG A 123 -4.06 -2.36 5.61
C ARG A 123 -3.82 -1.55 4.35
N GLY A 124 -4.86 -1.35 3.54
CA GLY A 124 -4.80 -0.64 2.27
C GLY A 124 -5.40 -1.41 1.10
N LEU A 125 -5.07 -0.99 -0.10
CA LEU A 125 -5.62 -1.50 -1.35
C LEU A 125 -5.02 -2.88 -1.71
N LEU A 126 -5.88 -3.88 -1.76
CA LEU A 126 -5.60 -5.22 -2.28
C LEU A 126 -6.14 -5.33 -3.70
N LEU A 127 -5.31 -5.79 -4.63
CA LEU A 127 -5.66 -6.00 -6.02
C LEU A 127 -5.43 -7.45 -6.42
N HIS A 128 -6.34 -7.98 -7.22
CA HIS A 128 -6.28 -9.30 -7.82
C HIS A 128 -6.45 -9.16 -9.33
N TRP A 129 -5.49 -9.60 -10.10
CA TRP A 129 -5.59 -9.69 -11.54
C TRP A 129 -5.62 -11.15 -11.98
N VAL A 130 -6.43 -11.47 -12.98
CA VAL A 130 -6.58 -12.82 -13.50
C VAL A 130 -6.60 -12.81 -15.04
N GLN A 131 -5.99 -13.83 -15.63
CA GLN A 131 -6.12 -14.21 -17.02
C GLN A 131 -6.76 -15.59 -17.09
N LEU A 132 -7.82 -15.71 -17.85
CA LEU A 132 -8.48 -16.99 -18.17
C LEU A 132 -8.09 -17.48 -19.57
N ASP A 133 -8.04 -18.81 -19.76
CA ASP A 133 -7.96 -19.44 -21.06
C ASP A 133 -9.36 -19.52 -21.74
N ASP A 134 -9.39 -20.04 -22.99
CA ASP A 134 -10.63 -20.19 -23.76
C ASP A 134 -11.62 -21.16 -23.12
N GLN A 135 -11.20 -21.96 -22.13
CA GLN A 135 -12.03 -22.87 -21.35
C GLN A 135 -12.45 -22.30 -20.00
N HIS A 136 -12.24 -20.99 -19.79
CA HIS A 136 -12.52 -20.26 -18.55
C HIS A 136 -11.72 -20.77 -17.33
N ARG A 137 -10.57 -21.41 -17.53
CA ARG A 137 -9.66 -21.79 -16.44
C ARG A 137 -8.63 -20.70 -16.23
N VAL A 138 -8.18 -20.55 -14.99
CA VAL A 138 -7.14 -19.60 -14.64
C VAL A 138 -5.83 -20.01 -15.31
N GLN A 139 -5.33 -19.16 -16.20
CA GLN A 139 -4.05 -19.30 -16.89
C GLN A 139 -2.93 -18.55 -16.15
N ASP A 140 -3.21 -17.34 -15.70
CA ASP A 140 -2.29 -16.53 -14.88
C ASP A 140 -3.09 -15.77 -13.80
N TYR A 141 -2.46 -15.56 -12.65
CA TYR A 141 -3.07 -14.90 -11.51
C TYR A 141 -2.04 -14.14 -10.70
N ARG A 142 -2.30 -12.87 -10.44
CA ARG A 142 -1.39 -12.00 -9.72
C ARG A 142 -2.11 -11.24 -8.64
N VAL A 143 -1.46 -11.13 -7.49
CA VAL A 143 -1.94 -10.40 -6.33
C VAL A 143 -0.98 -9.27 -6.04
N LEU A 144 -1.52 -8.08 -5.85
CA LEU A 144 -0.77 -6.92 -5.40
C LEU A 144 -1.31 -6.52 -4.02
N ALA A 145 -0.55 -6.89 -3.00
CA ALA A 145 -0.96 -6.70 -1.62
C ALA A 145 -0.66 -5.27 -1.13
N PRO A 146 -1.41 -4.75 -0.14
CA PRO A 146 -1.11 -3.45 0.48
C PRO A 146 0.32 -3.36 1.02
N THR A 147 0.88 -4.48 1.48
CA THR A 147 2.24 -4.56 2.00
C THR A 147 3.29 -4.28 0.94
N GLU A 148 3.06 -4.66 -0.32
CA GLU A 148 4.01 -4.39 -1.40
C GLU A 148 4.17 -2.88 -1.67
N TRP A 149 3.09 -2.12 -1.53
CA TRP A 149 3.12 -0.66 -1.58
C TRP A 149 3.82 -0.06 -0.37
N ASN A 150 3.35 -0.43 0.83
CA ASN A 150 3.75 0.23 2.08
C ASN A 150 5.18 -0.12 2.51
N PHE A 151 5.64 -1.34 2.20
CA PHE A 151 6.98 -1.86 2.53
C PHE A 151 7.93 -1.83 1.32
N HIS A 152 7.57 -1.12 0.25
CA HIS A 152 8.48 -0.91 -0.87
C HIS A 152 9.84 -0.37 -0.37
N PRO A 153 10.99 -0.87 -0.88
CA PRO A 153 12.32 -0.45 -0.40
C PRO A 153 12.56 1.07 -0.38
N ASP A 154 11.93 1.79 -1.32
CA ASP A 154 11.97 3.24 -1.42
C ASP A 154 10.67 3.91 -0.97
N GLY A 155 9.75 3.13 -0.37
CA GLY A 155 8.39 3.53 -0.05
C GLY A 155 8.22 4.25 1.27
N ALA A 156 6.96 4.33 1.70
CA ALA A 156 6.54 5.14 2.83
C ALA A 156 7.22 4.73 4.15
N LEU A 157 7.27 3.44 4.45
CA LEU A 157 7.94 2.94 5.65
C LEU A 157 9.45 3.19 5.59
N ALA A 158 10.10 2.83 4.48
CA ALA A 158 11.54 3.03 4.32
C ALA A 158 11.94 4.50 4.50
N GLN A 159 11.21 5.41 3.86
CA GLN A 159 11.45 6.86 4.00
C GLN A 159 11.22 7.36 5.43
N ALA A 160 10.20 6.85 6.13
CA ALA A 160 9.93 7.23 7.51
C ALA A 160 11.00 6.70 8.47
N LEU A 161 11.52 5.50 8.24
CA LEU A 161 12.63 4.93 9.02
C LEU A 161 13.90 5.77 8.92
N THR A 162 14.19 6.39 7.77
CA THR A 162 15.38 7.25 7.62
C THR A 162 15.33 8.52 8.47
N GLN A 163 14.17 8.87 9.01
CA GLN A 163 14.00 10.04 9.90
C GLN A 163 14.23 9.68 11.38
N LEU A 164 14.34 8.40 11.70
CA LEU A 164 14.60 7.95 13.07
C LEU A 164 16.09 7.94 13.37
N HIS A 165 16.42 8.07 14.66
CA HIS A 165 17.80 7.85 15.07
C HIS A 165 18.19 6.39 14.83
N PRO A 166 19.36 6.07 14.27
CA PRO A 166 19.75 4.71 13.88
C PRO A 166 19.67 3.66 14.99
N THR A 167 19.84 4.08 16.26
CA THR A 167 19.79 3.21 17.42
C THR A 167 18.40 3.08 18.06
N ASP A 168 17.40 3.80 17.56
CA ASP A 168 16.04 3.76 18.12
C ASP A 168 15.22 2.61 17.54
N VAL A 169 15.60 1.40 17.94
CA VAL A 169 14.91 0.16 17.52
C VAL A 169 13.44 0.17 17.95
N ALA A 170 13.14 0.75 19.13
CA ALA A 170 11.76 0.78 19.63
C ALA A 170 10.87 1.65 18.75
N ALA A 171 11.33 2.83 18.34
CA ALA A 171 10.60 3.70 17.40
C ALA A 171 10.45 3.03 16.03
N ALA A 172 11.49 2.35 15.54
CA ALA A 172 11.43 1.62 14.27
C ALA A 172 10.40 0.46 14.31
N CYS A 173 10.36 -0.31 15.40
CA CYS A 173 9.35 -1.36 15.60
C CYS A 173 7.94 -0.78 15.68
N CYS A 174 7.76 0.32 16.42
CA CYS A 174 6.47 1.00 16.54
C CYS A 174 5.98 1.50 15.17
N LEU A 175 6.89 2.09 14.38
CA LEU A 175 6.59 2.59 13.05
C LEU A 175 6.20 1.44 12.09
N ALA A 176 6.98 0.35 12.06
CA ALA A 176 6.67 -0.82 11.24
C ALA A 176 5.30 -1.43 11.61
N SER A 177 5.01 -1.52 12.92
CA SER A 177 3.72 -2.03 13.42
C SER A 177 2.54 -1.13 13.03
N ALA A 178 2.75 0.17 12.88
CA ALA A 178 1.71 1.11 12.47
C ALA A 178 1.26 0.90 11.01
N TYR A 179 2.09 0.27 10.18
CA TYR A 179 1.71 -0.17 8.82
C TYR A 179 1.02 -1.53 8.79
N ASP A 180 0.89 -2.21 9.95
CA ASP A 180 0.17 -3.47 10.11
C ASP A 180 0.61 -4.57 9.12
N PRO A 181 1.86 -5.01 9.15
CA PRO A 181 2.34 -6.05 8.24
C PRO A 181 1.59 -7.37 8.46
N CYS A 182 1.32 -8.09 7.37
CA CYS A 182 0.69 -9.43 7.42
C CYS A 182 1.62 -10.51 7.98
N VAL A 183 2.92 -10.19 8.09
CA VAL A 183 3.96 -11.10 8.53
C VAL A 183 4.72 -10.48 9.71
N GLN A 184 5.34 -11.33 10.51
CA GLN A 184 6.19 -10.87 11.60
C GLN A 184 7.38 -10.08 11.04
N CYS A 185 7.51 -8.82 11.46
CA CYS A 185 8.65 -7.97 11.15
C CYS A 185 9.63 -7.97 12.32
N SER A 186 10.92 -8.13 12.01
CA SER A 186 12.00 -7.93 12.97
C SER A 186 12.84 -6.73 12.54
N VAL A 187 13.21 -5.88 13.48
CA VAL A 187 14.15 -4.79 13.29
C VAL A 187 15.49 -5.21 13.89
N ASN A 188 16.50 -5.40 13.03
CA ASN A 188 17.85 -5.76 13.44
C ASN A 188 18.76 -4.56 13.20
N ASN A 189 19.45 -4.12 14.24
CA ASN A 189 20.52 -3.13 14.15
C ASN A 189 21.78 -3.86 13.73
N GLN A 190 22.06 -3.94 12.43
CA GLN A 190 23.36 -4.44 11.96
C GLN A 190 24.32 -3.26 11.92
N GLU A 191 25.25 -3.19 12.85
CA GLU A 191 26.45 -2.39 12.70
C GLU A 191 27.21 -2.92 11.49
N ILE A 192 27.32 -2.09 10.44
CA ILE A 192 28.20 -2.40 9.32
C ILE A 192 29.61 -2.18 9.84
N CYS A 193 30.27 -3.25 10.27
CA CYS A 193 31.71 -3.22 10.51
C CYS A 193 32.38 -3.04 9.14
N HIS A 194 32.83 -1.84 8.86
CA HIS A 194 33.78 -1.59 7.79
C HIS A 194 35.14 -2.14 8.26
N ALA A 195 35.55 -3.28 7.68
CA ALA A 195 36.93 -3.75 7.74
C ALA A 195 37.78 -3.01 6.69
#